data_de675012fc409b6f83e1811f237fb5c3
#
_entry.id   de675012fc409b6f83e1811f237fb5c3
#
_cell.length_a   1.000
_cell.length_b   1.000
_cell.length_c   1.000
_cell.angle_alpha   90.00
_cell.angle_beta   90.00
_cell.angle_gamma   90.00
#
_symmetry.space_group_name_H-M   'P 1'
#
loop_
_entity.id
_entity.type
_entity.pdbx_description
1 polymer ?
#
loop_
_entity_poly.entity_id
_entity_poly.type
_entity_poly.pdbx_seq_one_letter_code
_entity_poly.pdbx_strand_id
1 'polypeptide(L)'
;MSRVQLALRVPDLPASIAFYSKLFGTEPAKLRDGYANFAIADPPLKLVLVQGTPDVDTRMDHLGVEVETTEAVHATTRLADQGLATDVENDTTCCYALQDKVWVHGPGQEPWEVYVVKADADSMAEQRGSACCADPAVAETGPGAAVAAGGCCP
;
A
#
# COMPACT_ATOMS: atom_id res chain seq x y z
N MET A 1 -6.59 -5.14 -17.53
CA MET A 1 -7.93 -4.82 -16.96
C MET A 1 -7.72 -4.15 -15.61
N SER A 2 -8.21 -2.94 -15.46
CA SER A 2 -8.12 -2.19 -14.21
C SER A 2 -8.95 -2.85 -13.11
N ARG A 3 -8.47 -2.77 -11.87
CA ARG A 3 -9.15 -3.36 -10.70
C ARG A 3 -8.90 -2.52 -9.44
N VAL A 4 -9.83 -2.61 -8.50
CA VAL A 4 -9.67 -1.99 -7.19
C VAL A 4 -8.67 -2.81 -6.36
N GLN A 5 -7.84 -2.13 -5.59
CA GLN A 5 -6.99 -2.72 -4.58
C GLN A 5 -7.46 -2.33 -3.18
N LEU A 6 -7.45 -3.31 -2.29
CA LEU A 6 -7.60 -3.13 -0.85
C LEU A 6 -6.38 -3.70 -0.15
N ALA A 7 -5.64 -2.88 0.56
CA ALA A 7 -4.53 -3.31 1.38
C ALA A 7 -4.90 -3.28 2.87
N LEU A 8 -4.65 -4.38 3.56
CA LEU A 8 -4.95 -4.56 4.97
C LEU A 8 -3.69 -4.93 5.74
N ARG A 9 -3.52 -4.36 6.93
CA ARG A 9 -2.59 -4.85 7.94
C ARG A 9 -3.33 -5.79 8.88
N VAL A 10 -2.82 -7.01 8.98
CA VAL A 10 -3.46 -8.11 9.71
C VAL A 10 -2.55 -8.61 10.84
N PRO A 11 -3.08 -8.90 12.04
CA PRO A 11 -2.27 -9.35 13.18
C PRO A 11 -1.69 -10.76 12.99
N ASP A 12 -2.37 -11.60 12.22
CA ASP A 12 -2.00 -12.99 11.93
C ASP A 12 -2.15 -13.24 10.44
N LEU A 13 -1.05 -13.15 9.72
CA LEU A 13 -1.03 -13.32 8.26
C LEU A 13 -1.44 -14.75 7.83
N PRO A 14 -0.94 -15.83 8.42
CA PRO A 14 -1.38 -17.20 8.10
C PRO A 14 -2.88 -17.42 8.29
N ALA A 15 -3.44 -16.98 9.40
CA ALA A 15 -4.88 -17.11 9.67
C ALA A 15 -5.70 -16.26 8.67
N SER A 16 -5.23 -15.07 8.34
CA SER A 16 -5.88 -14.18 7.37
C SER A 16 -5.85 -14.78 5.96
N ILE A 17 -4.73 -15.36 5.53
CA ILE A 17 -4.63 -16.08 4.25
C ILE A 17 -5.66 -17.21 4.22
N ALA A 18 -5.72 -18.05 5.25
CA ALA A 18 -6.67 -19.15 5.31
C ALA A 18 -8.13 -18.68 5.26
N PHE A 19 -8.44 -17.56 5.91
CA PHE A 19 -9.77 -16.95 5.89
C PHE A 19 -10.13 -16.44 4.49
N TYR A 20 -9.27 -15.62 3.88
CA TYR A 20 -9.56 -15.00 2.58
C TYR A 20 -9.52 -16.01 1.43
N SER A 21 -8.68 -17.07 1.50
CA SER A 21 -8.72 -18.16 0.54
C SER A 21 -10.08 -18.86 0.53
N LYS A 22 -10.67 -19.09 1.70
CA LYS A 22 -12.02 -19.65 1.82
C LYS A 22 -13.10 -18.69 1.35
N LEU A 23 -13.00 -17.42 1.74
CA LEU A 23 -14.00 -16.40 1.40
C LEU A 23 -14.12 -16.20 -0.12
N PHE A 24 -12.99 -16.14 -0.82
CA PHE A 24 -12.95 -15.87 -2.24
C PHE A 24 -12.76 -17.13 -3.10
N GLY A 25 -12.59 -18.31 -2.50
CA GLY A 25 -12.40 -19.57 -3.22
C GLY A 25 -11.14 -19.59 -4.08
N THR A 26 -10.09 -18.86 -3.70
CA THR A 26 -8.84 -18.75 -4.46
C THR A 26 -7.63 -18.68 -3.53
N GLU A 27 -6.49 -19.12 -4.00
CA GLU A 27 -5.24 -19.01 -3.27
C GLU A 27 -4.51 -17.69 -3.57
N PRO A 28 -3.57 -17.26 -2.71
CA PRO A 28 -2.76 -16.08 -3.00
C PRO A 28 -2.02 -16.21 -4.33
N ALA A 29 -2.09 -15.17 -5.16
CA ALA A 29 -1.33 -15.07 -6.40
C ALA A 29 0.16 -14.83 -6.14
N LYS A 30 0.49 -14.18 -5.02
CA LYS A 30 1.87 -13.97 -4.57
C LYS A 30 1.94 -14.12 -3.06
N LEU A 31 2.96 -14.84 -2.57
CA LEU A 31 3.23 -15.06 -1.17
C LEU A 31 4.71 -14.78 -0.91
N ARG A 32 5.01 -13.95 0.11
CA ARG A 32 6.35 -13.60 0.56
C ARG A 32 6.35 -13.50 2.09
N ASP A 33 7.52 -13.34 2.68
CA ASP A 33 7.62 -13.12 4.12
C ASP A 33 6.88 -11.83 4.51
N GLY A 34 5.97 -11.96 5.48
CA GLY A 34 5.12 -10.84 5.92
C GLY A 34 4.10 -10.30 4.90
N TYR A 35 3.92 -10.97 3.75
CA TYR A 35 3.10 -10.43 2.65
C TYR A 35 2.37 -11.51 1.86
N ALA A 36 1.11 -11.22 1.51
CA ALA A 36 0.35 -12.00 0.54
C ALA A 36 -0.51 -11.08 -0.33
N ASN A 37 -0.75 -11.46 -1.59
CA ASN A 37 -1.81 -10.83 -2.37
C ASN A 37 -2.66 -11.86 -3.10
N PHE A 38 -3.93 -11.51 -3.28
CA PHE A 38 -4.91 -12.27 -4.03
C PHE A 38 -5.32 -11.49 -5.28
N ALA A 39 -5.35 -12.18 -6.41
CA ALA A 39 -5.87 -11.66 -7.67
C ALA A 39 -7.27 -12.24 -7.91
N ILE A 40 -8.28 -11.61 -7.33
CA ILE A 40 -9.67 -12.05 -7.43
C ILE A 40 -10.23 -11.56 -8.77
N ALA A 41 -10.87 -12.47 -9.51
CA ALA A 41 -11.40 -12.16 -10.84
C ALA A 41 -12.82 -11.60 -10.80
N ASP A 42 -13.64 -12.09 -9.88
CA ASP A 42 -15.05 -11.68 -9.74
C ASP A 42 -15.42 -11.55 -8.24
N PRO A 43 -15.71 -10.30 -7.78
CA PRO A 43 -15.47 -9.05 -8.48
C PRO A 43 -13.97 -8.76 -8.70
N PRO A 44 -13.59 -7.94 -9.70
CA PRO A 44 -12.19 -7.61 -9.93
C PRO A 44 -11.57 -6.87 -8.74
N LEU A 45 -10.82 -7.59 -7.92
CA LEU A 45 -10.22 -7.08 -6.70
C LEU A 45 -8.80 -7.62 -6.53
N LYS A 46 -7.88 -6.73 -6.20
CA LYS A 46 -6.57 -7.11 -5.64
C LYS A 46 -6.62 -6.91 -4.13
N LEU A 47 -6.59 -7.99 -3.38
CA LEU A 47 -6.49 -7.94 -1.93
C LEU A 47 -5.05 -8.15 -1.52
N VAL A 48 -4.48 -7.19 -0.81
CA VAL A 48 -3.13 -7.24 -0.24
C VAL A 48 -3.22 -7.41 1.27
N LEU A 49 -2.49 -8.37 1.80
CA LEU A 49 -2.34 -8.60 3.23
C LEU A 49 -0.88 -8.37 3.61
N VAL A 50 -0.67 -7.51 4.59
CA VAL A 50 0.65 -7.22 5.17
C VAL A 50 0.61 -7.60 6.64
N GLN A 51 1.64 -8.30 7.11
CA GLN A 51 1.77 -8.61 8.53
C GLN A 51 1.82 -7.32 9.33
N GLY A 52 0.91 -7.18 10.27
CA GLY A 52 0.85 -6.10 11.24
C GLY A 52 1.35 -6.53 12.62
N THR A 53 1.07 -5.70 13.60
CA THR A 53 1.40 -6.00 15.01
C THR A 53 0.42 -7.03 15.55
N PRO A 54 0.89 -8.11 16.22
CA PRO A 54 0.02 -9.04 16.93
C PRO A 54 -0.87 -8.31 17.94
N ASP A 55 -2.06 -8.86 18.19
CA ASP A 55 -3.07 -8.33 19.13
C ASP A 55 -3.64 -6.93 18.78
N VAL A 56 -3.36 -6.44 17.57
CA VAL A 56 -3.99 -5.23 17.03
C VAL A 56 -4.99 -5.63 15.95
N ASP A 57 -6.22 -5.15 16.04
CA ASP A 57 -7.25 -5.45 15.06
C ASP A 57 -6.80 -5.14 13.62
N THR A 58 -7.32 -5.93 12.68
CA THR A 58 -7.10 -5.67 11.25
C THR A 58 -7.53 -4.24 10.89
N ARG A 59 -6.66 -3.53 10.19
CA ARG A 59 -6.94 -2.17 9.73
C ARG A 59 -6.67 -2.02 8.24
N MET A 60 -7.37 -1.08 7.61
CA MET A 60 -7.04 -0.66 6.26
C MET A 60 -5.67 0.04 6.28
N ASP A 61 -4.80 -0.36 5.38
CA ASP A 61 -3.53 0.31 5.15
C ASP A 61 -3.73 1.42 4.11
N HIS A 62 -4.17 1.05 2.91
CA HIS A 62 -4.51 1.98 1.83
C HIS A 62 -5.51 1.35 0.86
N LEU A 63 -6.06 2.20 0.01
CA LEU A 63 -6.87 1.82 -1.14
C LEU A 63 -6.09 2.09 -2.42
N GLY A 64 -6.44 1.41 -3.50
CA GLY A 64 -5.77 1.63 -4.77
C GLY A 64 -6.62 1.29 -5.98
N VAL A 65 -6.16 1.76 -7.13
CA VAL A 65 -6.64 1.37 -8.45
C VAL A 65 -5.45 0.95 -9.30
N GLU A 66 -5.37 -0.33 -9.60
CA GLU A 66 -4.40 -0.84 -10.57
C GLU A 66 -4.90 -0.57 -11.97
N VAL A 67 -4.09 0.11 -12.78
CA VAL A 67 -4.44 0.51 -14.14
C VAL A 67 -3.39 0.02 -15.14
N GLU A 68 -3.68 0.15 -16.44
CA GLU A 68 -2.70 -0.08 -17.49
C GLU A 68 -1.79 1.15 -17.66
N THR A 69 -0.60 0.97 -18.23
CA THR A 69 0.46 1.98 -18.28
C THR A 69 -0.01 3.35 -18.82
N THR A 70 -0.82 3.35 -19.88
CA THR A 70 -1.35 4.60 -20.46
C THR A 70 -2.33 5.31 -19.54
N GLU A 71 -3.12 4.56 -18.80
CA GLU A 71 -4.11 5.10 -17.86
C GLU A 71 -3.46 5.72 -16.62
N ALA A 72 -2.33 5.21 -16.16
CA ALA A 72 -1.60 5.79 -15.02
C ALA A 72 -1.14 7.22 -15.31
N VAL A 73 -0.60 7.47 -16.51
CA VAL A 73 -0.20 8.82 -16.94
C VAL A 73 -1.41 9.76 -17.03
N HIS A 74 -2.50 9.29 -17.61
CA HIS A 74 -3.74 10.08 -17.71
C HIS A 74 -4.37 10.34 -16.33
N ALA A 75 -4.29 9.37 -15.41
CA ALA A 75 -4.80 9.54 -14.06
C ALA A 75 -4.04 10.66 -13.33
N THR A 76 -2.72 10.71 -13.41
CA THR A 76 -1.91 11.76 -12.78
C THR A 76 -2.32 13.16 -13.26
N THR A 77 -2.39 13.35 -14.59
CA THR A 77 -2.81 14.62 -15.19
C THR A 77 -4.24 14.98 -14.76
N ARG A 78 -5.17 14.05 -14.88
CA ARG A 78 -6.58 14.27 -14.51
C ARG A 78 -6.75 14.68 -13.04
N LEU A 79 -6.05 14.02 -12.13
CA LEU A 79 -6.15 14.31 -10.69
C LEU A 79 -5.60 15.71 -10.37
N ALA A 80 -4.46 16.07 -10.94
CA ALA A 80 -3.88 17.39 -10.81
C ALA A 80 -4.78 18.50 -11.41
N ASP A 81 -5.35 18.27 -12.59
CA ASP A 81 -6.29 19.20 -13.25
C ASP A 81 -7.57 19.42 -12.44
N GLN A 82 -7.97 18.44 -11.64
CA GLN A 82 -9.11 18.56 -10.71
C GLN A 82 -8.73 19.23 -9.38
N GLY A 83 -7.48 19.70 -9.23
CA GLY A 83 -7.02 20.38 -8.04
C GLY A 83 -6.71 19.49 -6.84
N LEU A 84 -6.59 18.18 -7.05
CA LEU A 84 -6.16 17.26 -6.00
C LEU A 84 -4.64 17.35 -5.83
N ALA A 85 -4.19 17.44 -4.58
CA ALA A 85 -2.77 17.33 -4.28
C ALA A 85 -2.31 15.90 -4.61
N THR A 86 -1.28 15.79 -5.45
CA THR A 86 -0.75 14.51 -5.92
C THR A 86 0.71 14.36 -5.52
N ASP A 87 1.09 13.16 -5.09
CA ASP A 87 2.47 12.76 -4.92
C ASP A 87 2.79 11.65 -5.92
N VAL A 88 3.77 11.89 -6.79
CA VAL A 88 4.09 11.01 -7.94
C VAL A 88 5.37 10.26 -7.67
N GLU A 89 5.30 8.95 -7.72
CA GLU A 89 6.44 8.05 -7.61
C GLU A 89 6.60 7.24 -8.91
N ASN A 90 7.72 7.42 -9.58
CA ASN A 90 8.05 6.65 -10.78
C ASN A 90 9.20 5.69 -10.50
N ASP A 91 9.17 4.53 -11.17
CA ASP A 91 10.18 3.47 -11.02
C ASP A 91 10.39 3.05 -9.56
N THR A 92 9.32 3.08 -8.76
CA THR A 92 9.35 2.73 -7.34
C THR A 92 9.25 1.23 -7.16
N THR A 93 10.16 0.65 -6.39
CA THR A 93 10.02 -0.73 -5.92
C THR A 93 9.25 -0.74 -4.61
N CYS A 94 8.05 -1.29 -4.64
CA CYS A 94 7.20 -1.47 -3.45
C CYS A 94 6.41 -2.77 -3.57
N CYS A 95 6.24 -3.45 -2.42
CA CYS A 95 5.34 -4.60 -2.35
C CYS A 95 5.66 -5.69 -3.37
N TYR A 96 6.96 -5.96 -3.57
CA TYR A 96 7.49 -6.94 -4.52
C TYR A 96 7.12 -6.66 -5.99
N ALA A 97 7.00 -5.38 -6.35
CA ALA A 97 6.76 -4.94 -7.72
C ALA A 97 7.45 -3.61 -8.02
N LEU A 98 7.94 -3.45 -9.23
CA LEU A 98 8.35 -2.17 -9.80
C LEU A 98 7.10 -1.48 -10.34
N GLN A 99 6.85 -0.23 -9.94
CA GLN A 99 5.61 0.48 -10.20
C GLN A 99 5.86 1.93 -10.57
N ASP A 100 4.92 2.50 -11.34
CA ASP A 100 4.68 3.93 -11.37
C ASP A 100 3.34 4.19 -10.68
N LYS A 101 3.29 5.19 -9.81
CA LYS A 101 2.09 5.49 -9.03
C LYS A 101 1.92 6.97 -8.73
N VAL A 102 0.69 7.33 -8.45
CA VAL A 102 0.32 8.63 -7.91
C VAL A 102 -0.53 8.43 -6.67
N TRP A 103 -0.18 9.13 -5.61
CA TRP A 103 -0.93 9.16 -4.38
C TRP A 103 -1.82 10.38 -4.30
N VAL A 104 -3.00 10.19 -3.74
CA VAL A 104 -3.92 11.25 -3.31
C VAL A 104 -4.49 10.86 -1.95
N HIS A 105 -4.89 11.85 -1.17
CA HIS A 105 -5.53 11.62 0.11
C HIS A 105 -6.94 12.15 0.10
N GLY A 106 -7.88 11.36 0.57
CA GLY A 106 -9.25 11.79 0.77
C GLY A 106 -9.40 12.74 1.96
N PRO A 107 -10.59 13.32 2.16
CA PRO A 107 -10.83 14.29 3.24
C PRO A 107 -10.56 13.76 4.65
N GLY A 108 -10.65 12.46 4.86
CA GLY A 108 -10.32 11.77 6.11
C GLY A 108 -8.89 11.26 6.18
N GLN A 109 -8.02 11.73 5.30
CA GLN A 109 -6.62 11.29 5.19
C GLN A 109 -6.45 9.83 4.74
N GLU A 110 -7.51 9.20 4.24
CA GLU A 110 -7.42 7.87 3.65
C GLU A 110 -6.55 7.91 2.38
N PRO A 111 -5.46 7.12 2.34
CA PRO A 111 -4.55 7.14 1.21
C PRO A 111 -5.10 6.30 0.06
N TRP A 112 -5.08 6.88 -1.13
CA TRP A 112 -5.39 6.24 -2.39
C TRP A 112 -4.21 6.28 -3.32
N GLU A 113 -3.86 5.14 -3.91
CA GLU A 113 -2.90 5.09 -5.01
C GLU A 113 -3.59 4.73 -6.33
N VAL A 114 -3.18 5.40 -7.40
CA VAL A 114 -3.45 4.94 -8.77
C VAL A 114 -2.10 4.51 -9.35
N TYR A 115 -1.97 3.26 -9.75
CA TYR A 115 -0.67 2.71 -10.08
C TYR A 115 -0.72 1.69 -11.22
N VAL A 116 0.44 1.50 -11.85
CA VAL A 116 0.69 0.42 -12.80
C VAL A 116 1.88 -0.42 -12.34
N VAL A 117 1.74 -1.73 -12.46
CA VAL A 117 2.83 -2.68 -12.24
C VAL A 117 3.62 -2.82 -13.55
N LYS A 118 4.93 -2.52 -13.50
CA LYS A 118 5.84 -2.61 -14.66
C LYS A 118 6.57 -3.95 -14.70
N ALA A 119 6.95 -4.47 -13.52
CA ALA A 119 7.63 -5.75 -13.38
C ALA A 119 7.50 -6.28 -11.96
N ASP A 120 7.73 -7.57 -11.77
CA ASP A 120 7.94 -8.14 -10.44
C ASP A 120 9.30 -7.70 -9.86
N ALA A 121 9.38 -7.59 -8.54
CA ALA A 121 10.60 -7.32 -7.81
C ALA A 121 10.76 -8.31 -6.64
N ASP A 122 12.00 -8.57 -6.25
CA ASP A 122 12.33 -9.55 -5.22
C ASP A 122 12.36 -8.94 -3.81
N SER A 123 12.16 -7.64 -3.69
CA SER A 123 12.20 -6.93 -2.42
C SER A 123 10.93 -6.17 -2.13
N MET A 124 10.64 -6.01 -0.85
CA MET A 124 9.59 -5.14 -0.32
C MET A 124 10.11 -3.71 -0.12
N ALA A 125 11.16 -3.30 -0.83
CA ALA A 125 11.87 -2.06 -0.58
C ALA A 125 10.92 -0.86 -0.49
N GLU A 126 11.14 -0.06 0.56
CA GLU A 126 10.44 1.19 0.81
C GLU A 126 11.15 2.32 0.07
N GLN A 127 10.40 3.20 -0.57
CA GLN A 127 10.90 4.55 -0.80
C GLN A 127 10.47 5.46 0.35
N ARG A 128 11.36 6.37 0.72
CA ARG A 128 11.14 7.32 1.83
C ARG A 128 9.93 8.20 1.49
N GLY A 129 8.87 8.08 2.30
CA GLY A 129 7.67 8.90 2.19
C GLY A 129 6.40 8.14 1.79
N SER A 130 6.50 6.90 1.37
CA SER A 130 5.35 6.08 1.03
C SER A 130 4.69 5.54 2.31
N ALA A 131 3.40 5.84 2.48
CA ALA A 131 2.62 5.37 3.63
C ALA A 131 2.43 3.85 3.65
N CYS A 132 2.76 3.16 2.56
CA CYS A 132 2.52 1.73 2.37
C CYS A 132 3.31 0.83 3.31
N CYS A 133 4.44 1.32 3.85
CA CYS A 133 5.40 0.45 4.52
C CYS A 133 5.95 1.03 5.82
N ALA A 134 5.43 2.14 6.31
CA ALA A 134 5.84 2.69 7.59
C ALA A 134 5.33 1.81 8.73
N ASP A 135 6.22 0.98 9.26
CA ASP A 135 6.00 0.26 10.50
C ASP A 135 6.13 1.26 11.67
N PRO A 136 5.07 1.53 12.47
CA PRO A 136 5.16 2.48 13.57
C PRO A 136 5.87 1.91 14.82
N ALA A 137 6.55 0.78 14.72
CA ALA A 137 7.11 0.09 15.87
C ALA A 137 8.57 -0.30 15.71
N VAL A 138 9.50 0.67 15.66
CA VAL A 138 10.81 0.55 16.31
C VAL A 138 11.25 1.94 16.76
N ALA A 139 10.67 2.45 17.83
CA ALA A 139 11.35 3.44 18.64
C ALA A 139 12.39 2.68 19.47
N GLU A 140 13.62 2.61 19.00
CA GLU A 140 14.72 2.20 19.84
C GLU A 140 14.84 3.18 21.00
N THR A 141 14.54 2.68 22.19
CA THR A 141 14.84 3.34 23.45
C THR A 141 16.35 3.25 23.71
N GLY A 142 17.09 4.21 23.17
CA GLY A 142 18.44 4.51 23.61
C GLY A 142 18.43 5.66 24.61
N PRO A 143 19.13 5.59 25.74
CA PRO A 143 19.12 6.69 26.72
C PRO A 143 20.01 7.83 26.29
N GLY A 144 19.42 9.02 26.18
CA GLY A 144 20.13 10.31 26.30
C GLY A 144 20.45 11.06 25.02
N ALA A 145 19.56 11.94 24.60
CA ALA A 145 19.94 13.24 24.05
C ALA A 145 18.76 14.21 24.16
N ALA A 146 19.07 15.40 24.59
CA ALA A 146 18.19 16.45 25.04
C ALA A 146 17.27 17.01 23.93
N VAL A 147 16.09 17.40 24.37
CA VAL A 147 15.07 18.16 23.64
C VAL A 147 15.63 19.43 23.00
N ALA A 148 15.36 19.62 21.72
CA ALA A 148 15.24 20.95 21.13
C ALA A 148 13.86 21.05 20.50
N ALA A 149 13.03 21.87 21.09
CA ALA A 149 11.74 22.27 20.56
C ALA A 149 11.93 23.18 19.35
N GLY A 150 11.15 22.95 18.31
CA GLY A 150 11.07 23.78 17.11
C GLY A 150 10.00 23.21 16.21
N GLY A 151 8.78 23.64 16.35
CA GLY A 151 8.15 24.71 15.63
C GLY A 151 7.36 24.16 14.46
N CYS A 152 6.07 23.85 14.71
CA CYS A 152 5.06 23.60 13.66
C CYS A 152 4.69 24.90 12.95
N CYS A 153 4.41 24.77 11.66
CA CYS A 153 3.37 25.43 10.87
C CYS A 153 3.63 26.85 10.36
N PRO A 154 2.96 27.27 9.32
CA PRO A 154 1.54 27.07 9.03
C PRO A 154 1.27 26.13 7.87
#